data_a5d108b96bff3c9b1c9ad9a65f978239
#
_entry.id   a5d108b96bff3c9b1c9ad9a65f978239
#
_cell.length_a   1.000
_cell.length_b   1.000
_cell.length_c   1.000
_cell.angle_alpha   90.00
_cell.angle_beta   90.00
_cell.angle_gamma   90.00
#
_symmetry.space_group_name_H-M   'P 1'
#
loop_
_entity.id
_entity.type
_entity.pdbx_description
1 polymer ?
#
loop_
_entity_poly.entity_id
_entity_poly.type
_entity_poly.pdbx_seq_one_letter_code
_entity_poly.pdbx_strand_id
1 'polypeptide(L)'
;MIHWAKYYHVDGFRFDLMGHHPAEEMKRAKEALSQLTLDKDGVDGSRLYIYGEGWNFGEVANNALFTQATQGQLDGTGIGAFNDRLRDAVHGGGPFDDDHRVLQGFGSGAFSDLNGLDTRSEADRRADYLHRVDLVKLGLAGNLKDYTLTTYDGKTVSGAQLDYNGQGAGFASQP
;
A
#
# COMPACT_ATOMS: atom_id res chain seq x y z
N MET A 1 7.58 13.57 -17.22
CA MET A 1 7.09 12.22 -17.49
C MET A 1 6.99 11.94 -18.99
N ILE A 2 6.24 12.71 -19.79
CA ILE A 2 6.05 12.50 -21.23
C ILE A 2 7.36 12.34 -21.99
N HIS A 3 8.36 13.21 -21.72
CA HIS A 3 9.69 13.12 -22.31
C HIS A 3 10.35 11.75 -22.06
N TRP A 4 10.34 11.28 -20.81
CA TRP A 4 10.93 9.99 -20.46
C TRP A 4 10.19 8.80 -21.10
N ALA A 5 8.86 8.87 -21.17
CA ALA A 5 8.08 7.85 -21.86
C ALA A 5 8.43 7.78 -23.35
N LYS A 6 8.44 8.92 -24.06
CA LYS A 6 8.66 8.98 -25.51
C LYS A 6 10.07 8.66 -25.95
N TYR A 7 11.07 9.18 -25.24
CA TYR A 7 12.47 9.11 -25.72
C TYR A 7 13.27 8.00 -25.04
N TYR A 8 12.85 7.57 -23.85
CA TYR A 8 13.55 6.53 -23.10
C TYR A 8 12.72 5.26 -22.91
N HIS A 9 11.47 5.26 -23.39
CA HIS A 9 10.55 4.12 -23.37
C HIS A 9 10.42 3.47 -21.98
N VAL A 10 10.33 4.29 -20.93
CA VAL A 10 10.06 3.79 -19.59
C VAL A 10 8.60 3.32 -19.49
N ASP A 11 8.37 2.21 -18.79
CA ASP A 11 7.04 1.58 -18.67
C ASP A 11 6.20 2.13 -17.52
N GLY A 12 6.77 3.00 -16.68
CA GLY A 12 6.05 3.58 -15.56
C GLY A 12 6.88 4.57 -14.75
N PHE A 13 6.25 5.12 -13.72
CA PHE A 13 6.84 6.15 -12.86
C PHE A 13 6.54 5.85 -11.40
N ARG A 14 7.57 5.78 -10.59
CA ARG A 14 7.47 5.70 -9.14
C ARG A 14 7.60 7.10 -8.55
N PHE A 15 6.64 7.50 -7.73
CA PHE A 15 6.67 8.77 -7.00
C PHE A 15 7.13 8.56 -5.57
N ASP A 16 8.20 9.23 -5.22
CA ASP A 16 8.59 9.44 -3.84
C ASP A 16 7.60 10.38 -3.18
N LEU A 17 7.22 10.10 -1.92
CA LEU A 17 6.28 10.94 -1.18
C LEU A 17 5.01 11.30 -1.98
N MET A 18 4.45 10.35 -2.71
CA MET A 18 3.26 10.61 -3.55
C MET A 18 2.10 11.19 -2.72
N GLY A 19 1.95 10.80 -1.45
CA GLY A 19 0.96 11.36 -0.53
C GLY A 19 1.12 12.85 -0.23
N HIS A 20 2.24 13.48 -0.61
CA HIS A 20 2.45 14.92 -0.52
C HIS A 20 2.01 15.68 -1.78
N HIS A 21 1.53 14.96 -2.79
CA HIS A 21 0.93 15.57 -3.98
C HIS A 21 -0.60 15.54 -3.90
N PRO A 22 -1.28 16.54 -4.50
CA PRO A 22 -2.72 16.48 -4.68
C PRO A 22 -3.13 15.26 -5.53
N ALA A 23 -4.13 14.53 -5.10
CA ALA A 23 -4.67 13.39 -5.85
C ALA A 23 -5.09 13.80 -7.28
N GLU A 24 -5.62 15.01 -7.43
CA GLU A 24 -6.02 15.56 -8.72
C GLU A 24 -4.85 15.75 -9.67
N GLU A 25 -3.69 16.19 -9.16
CA GLU A 25 -2.48 16.34 -9.99
C GLU A 25 -1.96 14.99 -10.47
N MET A 26 -2.04 13.96 -9.63
CA MET A 26 -1.66 12.61 -10.02
C MET A 26 -2.59 12.05 -11.10
N LYS A 27 -3.90 12.29 -10.99
CA LYS A 27 -4.87 11.93 -12.04
C LYS A 27 -4.58 12.64 -13.35
N ARG A 28 -4.36 13.95 -13.31
CA ARG A 28 -3.99 14.75 -14.49
C ARG A 28 -2.69 14.26 -15.14
N ALA A 29 -1.71 13.89 -14.34
CA ALA A 29 -0.47 13.30 -14.85
C ALA A 29 -0.72 11.98 -15.59
N LYS A 30 -1.56 11.11 -15.02
CA LYS A 30 -1.97 9.86 -15.68
C LYS A 30 -2.75 10.12 -16.96
N GLU A 31 -3.70 11.02 -16.92
CA GLU A 31 -4.48 11.41 -18.11
C GLU A 31 -3.57 11.93 -19.23
N ALA A 32 -2.63 12.83 -18.90
CA ALA A 32 -1.69 13.36 -19.88
C ALA A 32 -0.81 12.27 -20.51
N LEU A 33 -0.38 11.27 -19.72
CA LEU A 33 0.36 10.12 -20.25
C LEU A 33 -0.53 9.26 -21.17
N SER A 34 -1.78 9.03 -20.80
CA SER A 34 -2.71 8.19 -21.56
C SER A 34 -3.00 8.71 -22.96
N GLN A 35 -2.71 9.98 -23.24
CA GLN A 35 -2.86 10.57 -24.58
C GLN A 35 -1.75 10.15 -25.56
N LEU A 36 -0.67 9.56 -25.08
CA LEU A 36 0.40 9.07 -25.95
C LEU A 36 -0.06 7.81 -26.70
N THR A 37 0.28 7.75 -27.99
CA THR A 37 -0.11 6.63 -28.87
C THR A 37 1.10 6.05 -29.58
N LEU A 38 1.05 4.74 -29.87
CA LEU A 38 2.11 4.06 -30.61
C LEU A 38 2.43 4.74 -31.94
N ASP A 39 1.41 5.16 -32.69
CA ASP A 39 1.58 5.73 -34.03
C ASP A 39 2.27 7.09 -34.03
N LYS A 40 1.98 7.92 -33.02
CA LYS A 40 2.52 9.31 -32.96
C LYS A 40 3.74 9.41 -32.08
N ASP A 41 3.77 8.64 -30.99
CA ASP A 41 4.71 8.84 -29.88
C ASP A 41 5.65 7.66 -29.67
N GLY A 42 5.41 6.53 -30.36
CA GLY A 42 6.18 5.31 -30.22
C GLY A 42 5.92 4.54 -28.91
N VAL A 43 4.94 4.97 -28.12
CA VAL A 43 4.55 4.35 -26.86
C VAL A 43 3.03 4.31 -26.69
N ASP A 44 2.53 3.27 -26.05
CA ASP A 44 1.13 3.17 -25.64
C ASP A 44 0.98 3.75 -24.24
N GLY A 45 0.57 5.01 -24.15
CA GLY A 45 0.43 5.74 -22.90
C GLY A 45 -0.62 5.17 -21.96
N SER A 46 -1.60 4.45 -22.48
CA SER A 46 -2.64 3.80 -21.65
C SER A 46 -2.08 2.69 -20.75
N ARG A 47 -0.93 2.13 -21.10
CA ARG A 47 -0.23 1.07 -20.39
C ARG A 47 0.84 1.58 -19.42
N LEU A 48 1.13 2.88 -19.44
CA LEU A 48 2.12 3.45 -18.52
C LEU A 48 1.58 3.45 -17.09
N TYR A 49 2.35 2.85 -16.18
CA TYR A 49 1.96 2.70 -14.80
C TYR A 49 2.49 3.83 -13.91
N ILE A 50 1.62 4.38 -13.08
CA ILE A 50 2.00 5.33 -12.02
C ILE A 50 1.76 4.67 -10.67
N TYR A 51 2.73 4.75 -9.79
CA TYR A 51 2.61 4.29 -8.42
C TYR A 51 3.56 5.05 -7.49
N GLY A 52 3.41 4.90 -6.20
CA GLY A 52 4.31 5.56 -5.27
C GLY A 52 3.95 5.41 -3.80
N GLU A 53 4.53 6.27 -3.01
CA GLU A 53 4.37 6.30 -1.56
C GLU A 53 3.13 7.11 -1.17
N GLY A 54 1.99 6.43 -1.08
CA GLY A 54 0.70 7.03 -0.72
C GLY A 54 0.50 7.15 0.79
N TRP A 55 1.45 7.77 1.51
CA TRP A 55 1.41 7.89 2.96
C TRP A 55 0.71 9.16 3.44
N ASN A 56 0.00 9.04 4.54
CA ASN A 56 -0.69 10.16 5.20
C ASN A 56 0.15 10.68 6.40
N PHE A 57 1.04 11.64 6.15
CA PHE A 57 1.88 12.22 7.20
C PHE A 57 2.37 13.64 6.83
N GLY A 58 3.08 14.28 7.76
CA GLY A 58 3.68 15.59 7.56
C GLY A 58 2.66 16.72 7.57
N GLU A 59 3.02 17.86 6.97
CA GLU A 59 2.21 19.09 6.95
C GLU A 59 0.92 18.98 6.15
N VAL A 60 0.83 18.02 5.24
CA VAL A 60 -0.35 17.75 4.41
C VAL A 60 -1.27 16.69 5.00
N ALA A 61 -0.88 16.09 6.12
CA ALA A 61 -1.61 14.99 6.74
C ALA A 61 -3.10 15.32 6.94
N ASN A 62 -3.93 14.29 6.76
CA ASN A 62 -5.39 14.39 6.88
C ASN A 62 -6.02 15.43 5.93
N ASN A 63 -5.43 15.59 4.76
CA ASN A 63 -5.87 16.54 3.73
C ASN A 63 -5.83 17.99 4.20
N ALA A 64 -4.89 18.37 5.04
CA ALA A 64 -4.81 19.71 5.62
C ALA A 64 -4.74 20.84 4.59
N LEU A 65 -4.12 20.60 3.43
CA LEU A 65 -3.95 21.59 2.38
C LEU A 65 -4.72 21.24 1.09
N PHE A 66 -4.90 19.95 0.83
CA PHE A 66 -5.56 19.42 -0.37
C PHE A 66 -5.91 17.95 -0.17
N THR A 67 -6.73 17.38 -1.04
CA THR A 67 -6.95 15.94 -1.07
C THR A 67 -5.67 15.24 -1.50
N GLN A 68 -5.06 14.48 -0.58
CA GLN A 68 -3.77 13.82 -0.80
C GLN A 68 -3.87 12.62 -1.75
N ALA A 69 -2.80 12.33 -2.48
CA ALA A 69 -2.67 11.09 -3.24
C ALA A 69 -2.23 9.92 -2.33
N THR A 70 -3.07 9.61 -1.35
CA THR A 70 -2.86 8.48 -0.42
C THR A 70 -3.58 7.23 -0.90
N GLN A 71 -3.23 6.08 -0.32
CA GLN A 71 -3.78 4.76 -0.68
C GLN A 71 -5.31 4.79 -0.86
N GLY A 72 -6.05 5.27 0.15
CA GLY A 72 -7.52 5.27 0.11
C GLY A 72 -8.13 6.27 -0.87
N GLN A 73 -7.41 7.32 -1.22
CA GLN A 73 -7.93 8.40 -2.09
C GLN A 73 -7.59 8.19 -3.57
N LEU A 74 -6.84 7.15 -3.89
CA LEU A 74 -6.48 6.76 -5.25
C LEU A 74 -7.37 5.64 -5.81
N ASP A 75 -8.38 5.18 -5.06
CA ASP A 75 -9.30 4.15 -5.51
C ASP A 75 -9.99 4.53 -6.82
N GLY A 76 -10.03 3.59 -7.77
CA GLY A 76 -10.62 3.79 -9.09
C GLY A 76 -9.80 4.63 -10.06
N THR A 77 -8.61 5.12 -9.67
CA THR A 77 -7.76 5.95 -10.55
C THR A 77 -6.79 5.13 -11.40
N GLY A 78 -6.56 3.88 -11.07
CA GLY A 78 -5.52 3.05 -11.66
C GLY A 78 -4.10 3.52 -11.32
N ILE A 79 -3.93 4.30 -10.25
CA ILE A 79 -2.64 4.71 -9.68
C ILE A 79 -2.38 3.84 -8.47
N GLY A 80 -1.23 3.16 -8.44
CA GLY A 80 -0.87 2.26 -7.36
C GLY A 80 -0.22 2.96 -6.17
N ALA A 81 -0.26 2.30 -5.02
CA ALA A 81 0.49 2.70 -3.83
C ALA A 81 1.19 1.49 -3.23
N PHE A 82 2.31 1.72 -2.56
CA PHE A 82 2.99 0.65 -1.83
C PHE A 82 2.11 0.06 -0.73
N ASN A 83 2.27 -1.23 -0.51
CA ASN A 83 1.55 -1.98 0.50
C ASN A 83 2.40 -2.10 1.78
N ASP A 84 2.26 -1.13 2.67
CA ASP A 84 2.94 -1.13 3.97
C ASP A 84 2.42 -2.23 4.91
N ARG A 85 1.15 -2.60 4.79
CA ARG A 85 0.53 -3.63 5.62
C ARG A 85 1.16 -5.00 5.45
N LEU A 86 1.40 -5.40 4.19
CA LEU A 86 2.11 -6.64 3.91
C LEU A 86 3.54 -6.59 4.42
N ARG A 87 4.24 -5.49 4.18
CA ARG A 87 5.60 -5.27 4.68
C ARG A 87 5.67 -5.45 6.19
N ASP A 88 4.82 -4.74 6.94
CA ASP A 88 4.83 -4.72 8.39
C ASP A 88 4.33 -6.06 8.98
N ALA A 89 3.39 -6.72 8.33
CA ALA A 89 2.93 -8.05 8.74
C ALA A 89 4.02 -9.12 8.58
N VAL A 90 4.82 -9.04 7.52
CA VAL A 90 5.91 -9.98 7.26
C VAL A 90 7.15 -9.66 8.10
N HIS A 91 7.57 -8.42 8.14
CA HIS A 91 8.78 -7.99 8.84
C HIS A 91 8.58 -7.97 10.37
N GLY A 92 7.47 -7.38 10.82
CA GLY A 92 7.19 -7.05 12.22
C GLY A 92 7.43 -5.58 12.53
N GLY A 93 6.55 -4.98 13.34
CA GLY A 93 6.61 -3.56 13.66
C GLY A 93 6.43 -2.63 12.47
N GLY A 94 6.66 -1.35 12.68
CA GLY A 94 6.60 -0.29 11.69
C GLY A 94 7.94 0.45 11.53
N PRO A 95 8.08 1.28 10.50
CA PRO A 95 9.35 1.97 10.20
C PRO A 95 9.72 3.06 11.22
N PHE A 96 8.80 3.44 12.11
CA PHE A 96 9.00 4.49 13.11
C PHE A 96 9.07 3.94 14.54
N ASP A 97 9.19 2.63 14.71
CA ASP A 97 9.36 2.02 16.02
C ASP A 97 10.74 2.37 16.60
N ASP A 98 10.81 2.64 17.89
CA ASP A 98 12.06 2.98 18.58
C ASP A 98 13.08 1.83 18.52
N ASP A 99 12.60 0.60 18.63
CA ASP A 99 13.41 -0.61 18.47
C ASP A 99 12.71 -1.62 17.55
N HIS A 100 13.18 -1.69 16.32
CA HIS A 100 12.66 -2.58 15.28
C HIS A 100 12.81 -4.08 15.58
N ARG A 101 13.53 -4.45 16.63
CA ARG A 101 13.72 -5.85 17.02
C ARG A 101 12.61 -6.38 17.90
N VAL A 102 11.85 -5.51 18.57
CA VAL A 102 10.86 -5.91 19.58
C VAL A 102 9.72 -6.70 18.97
N LEU A 103 9.13 -6.20 17.90
CA LEU A 103 7.99 -6.81 17.23
C LEU A 103 8.45 -7.65 16.03
N GLN A 104 8.37 -8.95 16.18
CA GLN A 104 8.60 -9.88 15.08
C GLN A 104 7.32 -10.06 14.26
N GLY A 105 7.47 -10.23 12.94
CA GLY A 105 6.38 -10.51 12.02
C GLY A 105 6.35 -11.97 11.56
N PHE A 106 5.50 -12.24 10.59
CA PHE A 106 5.31 -13.58 10.03
C PHE A 106 6.63 -14.19 9.53
N GLY A 107 7.45 -13.40 8.84
CA GLY A 107 8.71 -13.84 8.24
C GLY A 107 9.95 -13.68 9.13
N SER A 108 9.84 -13.00 10.27
CA SER A 108 10.97 -12.74 11.17
C SER A 108 10.90 -13.51 12.49
N GLY A 109 10.14 -14.60 12.55
CA GLY A 109 10.17 -15.55 13.64
C GLY A 109 9.12 -15.37 14.73
N ALA A 110 8.09 -14.56 14.54
CA ALA A 110 7.05 -14.26 15.54
C ALA A 110 6.37 -15.48 16.17
N PHE A 111 6.46 -16.64 15.53
CA PHE A 111 5.91 -17.89 16.05
C PHE A 111 6.98 -18.96 16.32
N SER A 112 7.99 -19.05 15.46
CA SER A 112 8.93 -20.17 15.46
C SER A 112 10.26 -19.88 16.15
N ASP A 113 10.65 -18.60 16.26
CA ASP A 113 11.96 -18.20 16.77
C ASP A 113 11.89 -16.86 17.51
N LEU A 114 11.31 -16.90 18.70
CA LEU A 114 11.09 -15.71 19.52
C LEU A 114 12.41 -15.14 20.02
N ASN A 115 12.65 -13.86 19.78
CA ASN A 115 13.86 -13.16 20.21
C ASN A 115 13.85 -12.76 21.71
N GLY A 116 12.75 -12.97 22.42
CA GLY A 116 12.63 -12.67 23.85
C GLY A 116 12.44 -11.19 24.19
N LEU A 117 12.37 -10.30 23.24
CA LEU A 117 12.20 -8.85 23.45
C LEU A 117 10.75 -8.43 23.60
N ASP A 118 9.83 -9.15 22.97
CA ASP A 118 8.39 -8.92 23.13
C ASP A 118 7.91 -9.49 24.47
N THR A 119 7.57 -8.61 25.40
CA THR A 119 7.13 -8.96 26.76
C THR A 119 5.63 -9.19 26.91
N ARG A 120 4.87 -9.10 25.82
CA ARG A 120 3.42 -9.38 25.83
C ARG A 120 3.14 -10.83 26.22
N SER A 121 1.91 -11.10 26.65
CA SER A 121 1.49 -12.48 26.95
C SER A 121 1.58 -13.38 25.72
N GLU A 122 1.70 -14.69 25.92
CA GLU A 122 1.66 -15.66 24.82
C GLU A 122 0.36 -15.56 24.02
N ALA A 123 -0.77 -15.36 24.72
CA ALA A 123 -2.07 -15.20 24.09
C ALA A 123 -2.12 -13.97 23.17
N ASP A 124 -1.58 -12.83 23.60
CA ASP A 124 -1.54 -11.60 22.81
C ASP A 124 -0.61 -11.75 21.61
N ARG A 125 0.58 -12.34 21.80
CA ARG A 125 1.51 -12.61 20.70
C ARG A 125 0.89 -13.54 19.65
N ARG A 126 0.18 -14.59 20.11
CA ARG A 126 -0.50 -15.51 19.23
C ARG A 126 -1.63 -14.83 18.45
N ALA A 127 -2.43 -13.99 19.08
CA ALA A 127 -3.49 -13.25 18.43
C ALA A 127 -2.94 -12.28 17.38
N ASP A 128 -1.89 -11.54 17.71
CA ASP A 128 -1.19 -10.64 16.80
C ASP A 128 -0.60 -11.41 15.59
N TYR A 129 0.06 -12.53 15.83
CA TYR A 129 0.59 -13.37 14.76
C TYR A 129 -0.51 -13.85 13.80
N LEU A 130 -1.62 -14.34 14.32
CA LEU A 130 -2.73 -14.82 13.50
C LEU A 130 -3.40 -13.68 12.71
N HIS A 131 -3.50 -12.49 13.31
CA HIS A 131 -3.95 -11.30 12.60
C HIS A 131 -2.99 -10.92 11.45
N ARG A 132 -1.68 -11.00 11.68
CA ARG A 132 -0.67 -10.78 10.63
C ARG A 132 -0.79 -11.78 9.49
N VAL A 133 -1.14 -13.03 9.77
CA VAL A 133 -1.44 -14.03 8.73
C VAL A 133 -2.57 -13.57 7.82
N ASP A 134 -3.62 -12.97 8.38
CA ASP A 134 -4.73 -12.44 7.58
C ASP A 134 -4.31 -11.22 6.74
N LEU A 135 -3.49 -10.34 7.29
CA LEU A 135 -2.89 -9.22 6.53
C LEU A 135 -1.98 -9.72 5.39
N VAL A 136 -1.23 -10.79 5.62
CA VAL A 136 -0.41 -11.43 4.57
C VAL A 136 -1.28 -11.99 3.45
N LYS A 137 -2.38 -12.69 3.79
CA LYS A 137 -3.35 -13.21 2.80
C LYS A 137 -3.89 -12.07 1.92
N LEU A 138 -4.35 -10.98 2.56
CA LEU A 138 -4.86 -9.81 1.85
C LEU A 138 -3.78 -9.14 1.00
N GLY A 139 -2.58 -8.99 1.54
CA GLY A 139 -1.46 -8.37 0.83
C GLY A 139 -1.02 -9.15 -0.40
N LEU A 140 -0.98 -10.48 -0.31
CA LEU A 140 -0.69 -11.36 -1.45
C LEU A 140 -1.80 -11.34 -2.51
N ALA A 141 -3.04 -11.04 -2.12
CA ALA A 141 -4.15 -10.80 -3.04
C ALA A 141 -4.14 -9.39 -3.66
N GLY A 142 -3.06 -8.63 -3.51
CA GLY A 142 -2.92 -7.28 -4.04
C GLY A 142 -3.55 -6.19 -3.19
N ASN A 143 -3.89 -6.48 -1.94
CA ASN A 143 -4.49 -5.54 -1.00
C ASN A 143 -5.83 -4.96 -1.49
N LEU A 144 -6.60 -5.76 -2.21
CA LEU A 144 -7.86 -5.33 -2.84
C LEU A 144 -8.97 -5.14 -1.79
N LYS A 145 -9.65 -3.99 -1.85
CA LYS A 145 -10.72 -3.65 -0.89
C LYS A 145 -11.89 -4.63 -0.91
N ASP A 146 -12.20 -5.21 -2.06
CA ASP A 146 -13.34 -6.12 -2.25
C ASP A 146 -12.96 -7.61 -2.19
N TYR A 147 -11.67 -7.92 -1.99
CA TYR A 147 -11.22 -9.29 -1.77
C TYR A 147 -11.80 -9.84 -0.48
N THR A 148 -12.50 -10.96 -0.58
CA THR A 148 -13.14 -11.60 0.57
C THR A 148 -12.29 -12.75 1.08
N LEU A 149 -12.05 -12.78 2.40
CA LEU A 149 -11.30 -13.85 3.05
C LEU A 149 -11.94 -14.24 4.37
N THR A 150 -11.61 -15.47 4.81
CA THR A 150 -11.94 -15.93 6.17
C THR A 150 -10.74 -15.66 7.07
N THR A 151 -10.96 -14.88 8.14
CA THR A 151 -9.96 -14.56 9.15
C THR A 151 -9.68 -15.72 10.08
N TYR A 152 -8.63 -15.63 10.86
CA TYR A 152 -8.20 -16.67 11.80
C TYR A 152 -9.29 -16.99 12.87
N ASP A 153 -10.16 -16.03 13.18
CA ASP A 153 -11.27 -16.19 14.13
C ASP A 153 -12.57 -16.64 13.46
N GLY A 154 -12.50 -17.05 12.19
CA GLY A 154 -13.61 -17.63 11.45
C GLY A 154 -14.60 -16.62 10.85
N LYS A 155 -14.32 -15.34 10.89
CA LYS A 155 -15.18 -14.32 10.27
C LYS A 155 -14.87 -14.19 8.79
N THR A 156 -15.90 -13.99 7.99
CA THR A 156 -15.73 -13.62 6.58
C THR A 156 -15.75 -12.10 6.48
N VAL A 157 -14.67 -11.52 5.95
CA VAL A 157 -14.49 -10.08 5.81
C VAL A 157 -14.01 -9.71 4.41
N SER A 158 -14.27 -8.48 3.99
CA SER A 158 -13.62 -7.90 2.82
C SER A 158 -12.30 -7.24 3.21
N GLY A 159 -11.42 -6.97 2.24
CA GLY A 159 -10.20 -6.22 2.47
C GLY A 159 -10.45 -4.86 3.12
N ALA A 160 -11.53 -4.19 2.73
CA ALA A 160 -11.94 -2.92 3.33
C ALA A 160 -12.34 -3.03 4.82
N GLN A 161 -12.76 -4.20 5.26
CA GLN A 161 -13.16 -4.47 6.65
C GLN A 161 -12.01 -5.01 7.50
N LEU A 162 -10.95 -5.48 6.89
CA LEU A 162 -9.73 -5.87 7.59
C LEU A 162 -8.93 -4.61 7.91
N ASP A 163 -9.44 -3.85 8.88
CA ASP A 163 -8.85 -2.56 9.23
C ASP A 163 -7.45 -2.69 9.78
N TYR A 164 -6.71 -1.67 9.51
CA TYR A 164 -5.32 -1.57 9.77
C TYR A 164 -5.01 -0.12 10.17
N ASN A 165 -4.85 0.08 11.44
CA ASN A 165 -4.51 1.37 12.05
C ASN A 165 -5.50 2.51 11.81
N GLY A 166 -6.78 2.25 11.64
CA GLY A 166 -7.79 3.30 11.48
C GLY A 166 -7.61 4.17 10.24
N GLN A 167 -6.77 3.75 9.31
CA GLN A 167 -6.55 4.48 8.06
C GLN A 167 -7.51 4.06 6.96
N GLY A 168 -8.70 3.63 7.33
CA GLY A 168 -9.69 3.11 6.41
C GLY A 168 -9.06 2.31 5.27
N ALA A 169 -9.37 1.07 5.16
CA ALA A 169 -8.80 0.17 4.15
C ALA A 169 -9.20 0.57 2.72
N GLY A 170 -8.98 1.81 2.38
CA GLY A 170 -9.19 2.32 1.05
C GLY A 170 -8.06 1.87 0.15
N PHE A 171 -8.13 0.62 -0.26
CA PHE A 171 -7.19 0.11 -1.20
C PHE A 171 -7.62 0.48 -2.59
N ALA A 172 -6.70 1.04 -3.34
CA ALA A 172 -6.90 1.08 -4.76
C ALA A 172 -7.22 -0.33 -5.23
N SER A 173 -8.41 -0.50 -5.69
CA SER A 173 -8.78 -1.70 -6.43
C SER A 173 -8.01 -1.59 -7.74
N GLN A 174 -6.96 -2.24 -7.88
CA GLN A 174 -6.36 -2.22 -8.99
C GLN A 174 -5.98 -2.92 -9.89
N PRO A 175 -5.88 -2.84 -11.01
CA PRO A 175 -5.78 -3.62 -12.16
C PRO A 175 -4.76 -3.68 -12.81
#